data_cb069d76ac1beff0e0a12f30bed75b47
#
_entry.id   cb069d76ac1beff0e0a12f30bed75b47
#
_cell.length_a   1.000
_cell.length_b   1.000
_cell.length_c   1.000
_cell.angle_alpha   90.00
_cell.angle_beta   90.00
_cell.angle_gamma   90.00
#
_symmetry.space_group_name_H-M   'P 1'
#
loop_
_entity.id
_entity.type
_entity.pdbx_description
1 polymer ?
#
loop_
_entity_poly.entity_id
_entity_poly.type
_entity_poly.pdbx_seq_one_letter_code
_entity_poly.pdbx_strand_id
1 'polypeptide(L)'
;QVTDSFFRWWVVHLWVEGVWELIMGGILSYLLIKLTGVDREVIEKWLYVIVGLTFLSGLLGTGHHYYYIGVNKIWLIVGGIFSALEPLAFLAMALFAVYMYRKGEKSHPNKIALFWTIGASIVSFVGAGLLGFAHTLPQTNLYTHGTLVTAMHGHYAFWGAYAMIVLAIISYALPNLTGRKRYNNTSGHMAFWLSNVGMLGMTVAFGVAGVAQVYLERKMKLDFMDV
;
A
#
# COMPACT_ATOMS: atom_id res chain seq x y z
N GLN A 1 -24.01 3.76 -18.14
CA GLN A 1 -22.57 3.99 -17.95
C GLN A 1 -22.25 4.60 -16.57
N VAL A 2 -22.79 5.79 -16.21
CA VAL A 2 -22.46 6.45 -14.91
C VAL A 2 -22.80 5.56 -13.71
N THR A 3 -24.00 5.00 -13.68
CA THR A 3 -24.45 4.11 -12.59
C THR A 3 -23.59 2.83 -12.51
N ASP A 4 -23.27 2.24 -13.65
CA ASP A 4 -22.37 1.06 -13.69
C ASP A 4 -20.99 1.40 -13.16
N SER A 5 -20.39 2.52 -13.62
CA SER A 5 -19.09 2.97 -13.13
C SER A 5 -19.10 3.27 -11.63
N PHE A 6 -20.18 3.88 -11.12
CA PHE A 6 -20.34 4.17 -9.70
C PHE A 6 -20.29 2.89 -8.86
N PHE A 7 -21.14 1.90 -9.16
CA PHE A 7 -21.18 0.66 -8.40
C PHE A 7 -19.95 -0.22 -8.61
N ARG A 8 -19.38 -0.23 -9.80
CA ARG A 8 -18.12 -0.95 -10.07
C ARG A 8 -16.98 -0.43 -9.18
N TRP A 9 -16.78 0.87 -9.15
CA TRP A 9 -15.73 1.47 -8.33
C TRP A 9 -16.02 1.41 -6.84
N TRP A 10 -17.28 1.45 -6.43
CA TRP A 10 -17.68 1.16 -5.07
C TRP A 10 -17.15 -0.20 -4.61
N VAL A 11 -17.44 -1.24 -5.38
CA VAL A 11 -17.00 -2.61 -5.05
C VAL A 11 -15.48 -2.74 -5.08
N VAL A 12 -14.83 -2.27 -6.13
CA VAL A 12 -13.37 -2.39 -6.29
C VAL A 12 -12.63 -1.67 -5.17
N HIS A 13 -13.03 -0.43 -4.86
CA HIS A 13 -12.41 0.34 -3.79
C HIS A 13 -12.60 -0.31 -2.42
N LEU A 14 -13.81 -0.72 -2.07
CA LEU A 14 -14.05 -1.39 -0.79
C LEU A 14 -13.29 -2.72 -0.65
N TRP A 15 -13.06 -3.43 -1.74
CA TRP A 15 -12.18 -4.60 -1.72
C TRP A 15 -10.74 -4.22 -1.42
N VAL A 16 -10.18 -3.26 -2.14
CA VAL A 16 -8.76 -2.91 -2.05
C VAL A 16 -8.46 -2.13 -0.79
N GLU A 17 -9.18 -1.02 -0.57
CA GLU A 17 -8.87 -0.05 0.48
C GLU A 17 -9.72 -0.24 1.76
N GLY A 18 -10.58 -1.22 1.77
CA GLY A 18 -11.32 -1.67 2.94
C GLY A 18 -10.86 -3.05 3.38
N VAL A 19 -11.34 -4.10 2.69
CA VAL A 19 -11.15 -5.49 3.14
C VAL A 19 -9.68 -5.91 3.15
N TRP A 20 -8.95 -5.65 2.06
CA TRP A 20 -7.56 -6.09 1.95
C TRP A 20 -6.62 -5.34 2.88
N GLU A 21 -6.86 -4.07 3.13
CA GLU A 21 -6.08 -3.31 4.11
C GLU A 21 -6.29 -3.81 5.54
N LEU A 22 -7.52 -4.17 5.90
CA LEU A 22 -7.81 -4.79 7.20
C LEU A 22 -7.12 -6.14 7.35
N ILE A 23 -7.13 -6.97 6.30
CA ILE A 23 -6.41 -8.24 6.28
C ILE A 23 -4.90 -7.99 6.43
N MET A 24 -4.34 -7.06 5.67
CA MET A 24 -2.92 -6.69 5.75
C MET A 24 -2.54 -6.20 7.15
N GLY A 25 -3.33 -5.30 7.72
CA GLY A 25 -3.12 -4.80 9.07
C GLY A 25 -3.16 -5.89 10.13
N GLY A 26 -4.11 -6.83 10.03
CA GLY A 26 -4.22 -7.99 10.90
C GLY A 26 -3.03 -8.94 10.80
N ILE A 27 -2.60 -9.25 9.58
CA ILE A 27 -1.44 -10.10 9.33
C ILE A 27 -0.15 -9.45 9.82
N LEU A 28 0.04 -8.16 9.52
CA LEU A 28 1.19 -7.38 9.99
C LEU A 28 1.27 -7.41 11.51
N SER A 29 0.16 -7.13 12.19
CA SER A 29 0.07 -7.16 13.65
C SER A 29 0.43 -8.54 14.21
N TYR A 30 -0.12 -9.60 13.63
CA TYR A 30 0.21 -10.98 14.02
C TYR A 30 1.71 -11.28 13.88
N LEU A 31 2.31 -10.95 12.75
CA LEU A 31 3.74 -11.16 12.50
C LEU A 31 4.60 -10.36 13.47
N LEU A 32 4.24 -9.11 13.75
CA LEU A 32 4.96 -8.28 14.70
C LEU A 32 4.91 -8.86 16.12
N ILE A 33 3.76 -9.35 16.59
CA ILE A 33 3.65 -10.06 17.88
C ILE A 33 4.63 -11.23 17.91
N LYS A 34 4.61 -12.07 16.87
CA LYS A 34 5.42 -13.30 16.82
C LYS A 34 6.92 -13.03 16.66
N LEU A 35 7.29 -11.96 15.98
CA LEU A 35 8.68 -11.65 15.63
C LEU A 35 9.37 -10.71 16.63
N THR A 36 8.63 -9.90 17.38
CA THR A 36 9.19 -8.93 18.32
C THR A 36 8.96 -9.30 19.78
N GLY A 37 7.95 -10.12 20.08
CA GLY A 37 7.59 -10.52 21.44
C GLY A 37 6.96 -9.39 22.27
N VAL A 38 6.55 -8.29 21.65
CA VAL A 38 5.87 -7.18 22.35
C VAL A 38 4.47 -7.60 22.77
N ASP A 39 4.01 -7.05 23.89
CA ASP A 39 2.71 -7.36 24.49
C ASP A 39 1.55 -7.11 23.53
N ARG A 40 0.63 -8.07 23.54
CA ARG A 40 -0.60 -8.02 22.74
C ARG A 40 -1.44 -6.77 22.99
N GLU A 41 -1.51 -6.29 24.22
CA GLU A 41 -2.29 -5.09 24.58
C GLU A 41 -1.83 -3.83 23.86
N VAL A 42 -0.51 -3.69 23.64
CA VAL A 42 0.06 -2.57 22.87
C VAL A 42 -0.42 -2.65 21.43
N ILE A 43 -0.46 -3.85 20.89
CA ILE A 43 -0.86 -4.11 19.50
C ILE A 43 -2.34 -3.84 19.30
N GLU A 44 -3.19 -4.27 20.23
CA GLU A 44 -4.63 -4.02 20.14
C GLU A 44 -4.96 -2.53 20.06
N LYS A 45 -4.29 -1.69 20.84
CA LYS A 45 -4.48 -0.23 20.78
C LYS A 45 -4.15 0.36 19.42
N TRP A 46 -3.02 -0.04 18.85
CA TRP A 46 -2.61 0.39 17.52
C TRP A 46 -3.53 -0.16 16.42
N LEU A 47 -3.98 -1.40 16.56
CA LEU A 47 -4.90 -2.02 15.63
C LEU A 47 -6.25 -1.29 15.58
N TYR A 48 -6.79 -0.83 16.72
CA TYR A 48 -7.99 0.00 16.76
C TYR A 48 -7.80 1.32 15.98
N VAL A 49 -6.65 1.97 16.11
CA VAL A 49 -6.34 3.19 15.35
C VAL A 49 -6.28 2.89 13.85
N ILE A 50 -5.55 1.85 13.46
CA ILE A 50 -5.41 1.44 12.06
C ILE A 50 -6.78 1.09 11.46
N VAL A 51 -7.55 0.21 12.14
CA VAL A 51 -8.89 -0.21 11.69
C VAL A 51 -9.84 0.98 11.57
N GLY A 52 -9.83 1.89 12.56
CA GLY A 52 -10.68 3.08 12.56
C GLY A 52 -10.35 4.02 11.40
N LEU A 53 -9.07 4.27 11.14
CA LEU A 53 -8.61 5.08 10.02
C LEU A 53 -8.95 4.42 8.68
N THR A 54 -8.63 3.15 8.49
CA THR A 54 -8.94 2.39 7.26
C THR A 54 -10.45 2.35 6.99
N PHE A 55 -11.26 2.14 8.02
CA PHE A 55 -12.71 2.12 7.86
C PHE A 55 -13.26 3.49 7.44
N LEU A 56 -12.79 4.56 8.08
CA LEU A 56 -13.24 5.91 7.79
C LEU A 56 -12.78 6.37 6.39
N SER A 57 -11.49 6.25 6.10
CA SER A 57 -10.92 6.67 4.82
C SER A 57 -11.34 5.73 3.70
N GLY A 58 -11.31 4.42 3.92
CA GLY A 58 -11.68 3.44 2.90
C GLY A 58 -13.13 3.52 2.47
N LEU A 59 -14.07 3.79 3.37
CA LEU A 59 -15.49 3.90 3.00
C LEU A 59 -15.77 5.18 2.19
N LEU A 60 -15.33 6.33 2.66
CA LEU A 60 -15.61 7.63 2.07
C LEU A 60 -14.57 8.04 1.02
N GLY A 61 -13.35 7.51 1.11
CA GLY A 61 -12.29 7.65 0.12
C GLY A 61 -12.67 7.09 -1.25
N THR A 62 -13.63 6.15 -1.33
CA THR A 62 -14.22 5.70 -2.61
C THR A 62 -14.53 6.87 -3.55
N GLY A 63 -14.81 8.04 -3.01
CA GLY A 63 -15.09 9.25 -3.77
C GLY A 63 -14.00 9.64 -4.77
N HIS A 64 -12.75 9.26 -4.57
CA HIS A 64 -11.69 9.58 -5.53
C HIS A 64 -11.82 8.84 -6.87
N HIS A 65 -12.56 7.74 -6.92
CA HIS A 65 -12.91 7.06 -8.17
C HIS A 65 -14.08 7.70 -8.91
N TYR A 66 -14.74 8.70 -8.30
CA TYR A 66 -15.96 9.32 -8.84
C TYR A 66 -15.72 10.68 -9.47
N TYR A 67 -14.52 11.21 -9.42
CA TYR A 67 -14.23 12.60 -9.78
C TYR A 67 -14.72 13.00 -11.18
N TYR A 68 -14.54 12.14 -12.18
CA TYR A 68 -14.78 12.50 -13.57
C TYR A 68 -15.70 11.53 -14.33
N ILE A 69 -16.47 10.71 -13.62
CA ILE A 69 -17.38 9.72 -14.23
C ILE A 69 -18.79 10.27 -14.51
N GLY A 70 -19.05 11.54 -14.20
CA GLY A 70 -20.35 12.19 -14.45
C GLY A 70 -21.32 12.19 -13.27
N VAL A 71 -20.87 11.87 -12.05
CA VAL A 71 -21.66 12.00 -10.82
C VAL A 71 -21.59 13.41 -10.23
N ASN A 72 -22.30 13.64 -9.11
CA ASN A 72 -22.32 14.92 -8.43
C ASN A 72 -20.91 15.36 -8.01
N LYS A 73 -20.57 16.62 -8.25
CA LYS A 73 -19.26 17.23 -7.93
C LYS A 73 -18.92 17.23 -6.45
N ILE A 74 -19.86 16.95 -5.56
CA ILE A 74 -19.57 16.80 -4.12
C ILE A 74 -18.51 15.72 -3.86
N TRP A 75 -18.40 14.73 -4.75
CA TRP A 75 -17.40 13.69 -4.66
C TRP A 75 -15.96 14.18 -4.83
N LEU A 76 -15.74 15.33 -5.49
CA LEU A 76 -14.42 15.97 -5.51
C LEU A 76 -13.96 16.41 -4.12
N ILE A 77 -14.91 16.84 -3.30
CA ILE A 77 -14.65 17.29 -1.92
C ILE A 77 -14.55 16.07 -1.01
N VAL A 78 -15.56 15.20 -1.00
CA VAL A 78 -15.61 14.03 -0.12
C VAL A 78 -14.45 13.10 -0.42
N GLY A 79 -14.26 12.70 -1.68
CA GLY A 79 -13.14 11.85 -2.09
C GLY A 79 -11.79 12.49 -1.78
N GLY A 80 -11.61 13.77 -2.07
CA GLY A 80 -10.35 14.47 -1.80
C GLY A 80 -9.99 14.53 -0.33
N ILE A 81 -10.95 14.83 0.56
CA ILE A 81 -10.72 14.89 2.00
C ILE A 81 -10.40 13.50 2.58
N PHE A 82 -11.24 12.51 2.27
CA PHE A 82 -11.10 11.19 2.89
C PHE A 82 -9.91 10.42 2.32
N SER A 83 -9.60 10.55 1.04
CA SER A 83 -8.36 10.01 0.47
C SER A 83 -7.10 10.69 1.02
N ALA A 84 -7.18 11.95 1.46
CA ALA A 84 -6.09 12.61 2.15
C ALA A 84 -5.81 12.02 3.54
N LEU A 85 -6.74 11.26 4.12
CA LEU A 85 -6.58 10.57 5.40
C LEU A 85 -5.96 9.16 5.27
N GLU A 86 -6.02 8.54 4.09
CA GLU A 86 -5.48 7.19 3.84
C GLU A 86 -3.99 7.06 4.21
N PRO A 87 -3.09 8.02 3.87
CA PRO A 87 -1.70 7.95 4.29
C PRO A 87 -1.50 7.80 5.79
N LEU A 88 -2.44 8.29 6.61
CA LEU A 88 -2.34 8.21 8.07
C LEU A 88 -2.45 6.77 8.58
N ALA A 89 -3.27 5.93 7.95
CA ALA A 89 -3.37 4.51 8.29
C ALA A 89 -2.04 3.79 8.01
N PHE A 90 -1.47 4.00 6.83
CA PHE A 90 -0.17 3.41 6.46
C PHE A 90 0.98 3.97 7.28
N LEU A 91 0.96 5.28 7.61
CA LEU A 91 1.94 5.87 8.52
C LEU A 91 1.85 5.24 9.91
N ALA A 92 0.63 5.06 10.44
CA ALA A 92 0.41 4.39 11.71
C ALA A 92 0.96 2.96 11.71
N MET A 93 0.75 2.20 10.62
CA MET A 93 1.32 0.85 10.44
C MET A 93 2.86 0.88 10.42
N ALA A 94 3.46 1.82 9.69
CA ALA A 94 4.91 1.94 9.60
C ALA A 94 5.55 2.34 10.93
N LEU A 95 4.98 3.35 11.60
CA LEU A 95 5.44 3.78 12.93
C LEU A 95 5.29 2.66 13.96
N PHE A 96 4.17 1.94 13.91
CA PHE A 96 3.93 0.80 14.76
C PHE A 96 4.97 -0.32 14.54
N ALA A 97 5.25 -0.68 13.30
CA ALA A 97 6.24 -1.70 12.97
C ALA A 97 7.65 -1.31 13.48
N VAL A 98 8.07 -0.06 13.27
CA VAL A 98 9.35 0.45 13.76
C VAL A 98 9.38 0.51 15.30
N TYR A 99 8.30 0.96 15.93
CA TYR A 99 8.18 0.97 17.38
C TYR A 99 8.33 -0.44 17.96
N MET A 100 7.60 -1.41 17.41
CA MET A 100 7.66 -2.81 17.85
C MET A 100 9.05 -3.41 17.66
N TYR A 101 9.71 -3.10 16.55
CA TYR A 101 11.09 -3.53 16.31
C TYR A 101 12.07 -2.99 17.35
N ARG A 102 11.91 -1.71 17.74
CA ARG A 102 12.78 -1.08 18.76
C ARG A 102 12.50 -1.53 20.18
N LYS A 103 11.26 -1.87 20.49
CA LYS A 103 10.82 -2.31 21.83
C LYS A 103 11.05 -3.80 22.06
N GLY A 104 11.22 -4.60 21.01
CA GLY A 104 11.46 -6.04 21.13
C GLY A 104 12.71 -6.32 21.97
N GLU A 105 12.53 -7.02 23.09
CA GLU A 105 13.61 -7.32 24.03
C GLU A 105 14.61 -8.37 23.50
N LYS A 106 14.18 -9.17 22.54
CA LYS A 106 15.00 -10.24 21.94
C LYS A 106 14.91 -10.20 20.42
N SER A 107 16.06 -10.19 19.77
CA SER A 107 16.12 -10.36 18.32
C SER A 107 15.58 -11.73 17.93
N HIS A 108 14.45 -11.76 17.23
CA HIS A 108 13.90 -13.02 16.72
C HIS A 108 14.91 -13.68 15.78
N PRO A 109 15.11 -15.02 15.95
CA PRO A 109 16.10 -15.72 15.14
C PRO A 109 15.78 -15.73 13.63
N ASN A 110 14.53 -15.51 13.21
CA ASN A 110 14.15 -15.39 11.81
C ASN A 110 14.19 -13.92 11.37
N LYS A 111 15.39 -13.42 11.11
CA LYS A 111 15.62 -12.04 10.70
C LYS A 111 15.01 -11.71 9.34
N ILE A 112 14.91 -12.70 8.46
CA ILE A 112 14.35 -12.49 7.10
C ILE A 112 12.87 -12.21 7.16
N ALA A 113 12.10 -12.97 7.94
CA ALA A 113 10.68 -12.67 8.14
C ALA A 113 10.46 -11.27 8.75
N LEU A 114 11.30 -10.89 9.71
CA LEU A 114 11.26 -9.56 10.32
C LEU A 114 11.58 -8.46 9.28
N PHE A 115 12.57 -8.67 8.42
CA PHE A 115 12.93 -7.74 7.35
C PHE A 115 11.78 -7.52 6.36
N TRP A 116 11.14 -8.60 5.91
CA TRP A 116 9.97 -8.52 5.03
C TRP A 116 8.80 -7.82 5.72
N THR A 117 8.58 -8.08 7.02
CA THR A 117 7.48 -7.49 7.80
C THR A 117 7.64 -5.97 7.95
N ILE A 118 8.83 -5.52 8.36
CA ILE A 118 9.11 -4.08 8.51
C ILE A 118 9.16 -3.41 7.14
N GLY A 119 9.81 -4.04 6.17
CA GLY A 119 9.86 -3.55 4.80
C GLY A 119 8.48 -3.38 4.18
N ALA A 120 7.57 -4.34 4.39
CA ALA A 120 6.19 -4.26 3.92
C ALA A 120 5.49 -3.00 4.45
N SER A 121 5.59 -2.71 5.75
CA SER A 121 4.94 -1.53 6.34
C SER A 121 5.52 -0.20 5.81
N ILE A 122 6.84 -0.11 5.62
CA ILE A 122 7.49 1.10 5.09
C ILE A 122 7.16 1.30 3.61
N VAL A 123 7.27 0.24 2.81
CA VAL A 123 6.98 0.33 1.37
C VAL A 123 5.50 0.57 1.11
N SER A 124 4.60 0.02 1.93
CA SER A 124 3.17 0.34 1.88
C SER A 124 2.89 1.80 2.16
N PHE A 125 3.54 2.38 3.16
CA PHE A 125 3.40 3.81 3.45
C PHE A 125 3.85 4.68 2.26
N VAL A 126 4.93 4.32 1.59
CA VAL A 126 5.38 5.07 0.39
C VAL A 126 4.44 4.81 -0.79
N GLY A 127 4.17 3.55 -1.10
CA GLY A 127 3.42 3.14 -2.30
C GLY A 127 1.93 3.42 -2.21
N ALA A 128 1.26 2.93 -1.18
CA ALA A 128 -0.17 3.14 -0.99
C ALA A 128 -0.44 4.51 -0.33
N GLY A 129 0.30 4.86 0.71
CA GLY A 129 0.09 6.14 1.41
C GLY A 129 0.49 7.35 0.57
N LEU A 130 1.79 7.59 0.37
CA LEU A 130 2.26 8.85 -0.23
C LEU A 130 1.94 8.96 -1.72
N LEU A 131 2.21 7.92 -2.52
CA LEU A 131 1.89 7.93 -3.95
C LEU A 131 0.39 7.90 -4.19
N GLY A 132 -0.38 7.18 -3.36
CA GLY A 132 -1.84 7.19 -3.37
C GLY A 132 -2.38 8.59 -3.12
N PHE A 133 -1.96 9.22 -2.03
CA PHE A 133 -2.34 10.60 -1.72
C PHE A 133 -2.05 11.56 -2.87
N ALA A 134 -0.83 11.53 -3.42
CA ALA A 134 -0.46 12.40 -4.53
C ALA A 134 -1.34 12.17 -5.76
N HIS A 135 -1.70 10.90 -6.05
CA HIS A 135 -2.53 10.53 -7.20
C HIS A 135 -4.02 10.82 -6.99
N THR A 136 -4.52 10.76 -5.76
CA THR A 136 -5.94 10.99 -5.43
C THR A 136 -6.30 12.45 -5.20
N LEU A 137 -5.35 13.38 -5.17
CA LEU A 137 -5.67 14.80 -5.18
C LEU A 137 -6.42 15.16 -6.47
N PRO A 138 -7.63 15.79 -6.42
CA PRO A 138 -8.44 16.06 -7.61
C PRO A 138 -7.67 16.79 -8.72
N GLN A 139 -6.83 17.75 -8.34
CA GLN A 139 -6.02 18.54 -9.28
C GLN A 139 -4.96 17.69 -10.00
N THR A 140 -4.33 16.77 -9.28
CA THR A 140 -3.35 15.84 -9.85
C THR A 140 -4.07 14.77 -10.67
N ASN A 141 -5.14 14.18 -10.11
CA ASN A 141 -5.88 13.10 -10.74
C ASN A 141 -6.49 13.53 -12.10
N LEU A 142 -6.88 14.80 -12.25
CA LEU A 142 -7.36 15.33 -13.52
C LEU A 142 -6.40 15.06 -14.69
N TYR A 143 -5.12 15.09 -14.43
CA TYR A 143 -4.09 14.89 -15.45
C TYR A 143 -3.55 13.47 -15.49
N THR A 144 -3.40 12.83 -14.33
CA THR A 144 -2.71 11.55 -14.19
C THR A 144 -3.62 10.33 -14.31
N HIS A 145 -4.95 10.53 -14.24
CA HIS A 145 -5.91 9.43 -14.36
C HIS A 145 -5.78 8.71 -15.71
N GLY A 146 -5.69 7.39 -15.67
CA GLY A 146 -5.56 6.56 -16.87
C GLY A 146 -4.19 6.61 -17.56
N THR A 147 -3.17 7.15 -16.91
CA THR A 147 -1.79 7.17 -17.42
C THR A 147 -0.89 6.19 -16.66
N LEU A 148 0.37 6.05 -17.07
CA LEU A 148 1.36 5.23 -16.37
C LEU A 148 1.68 5.72 -14.95
N VAL A 149 1.30 6.95 -14.58
CA VAL A 149 1.34 7.41 -13.17
C VAL A 149 0.40 6.56 -12.30
N THR A 150 -0.77 6.18 -12.81
CA THR A 150 -1.68 5.25 -12.11
C THR A 150 -1.02 3.87 -11.94
N ALA A 151 -0.36 3.37 -12.97
CA ALA A 151 0.37 2.10 -12.91
C ALA A 151 1.52 2.15 -11.90
N MET A 152 2.29 3.25 -11.87
CA MET A 152 3.35 3.50 -10.89
C MET A 152 2.83 3.34 -9.45
N HIS A 153 1.76 4.06 -9.12
CA HIS A 153 1.12 3.97 -7.81
C HIS A 153 0.64 2.55 -7.51
N GLY A 154 -0.18 1.98 -8.39
CA GLY A 154 -0.79 0.67 -8.18
C GLY A 154 0.24 -0.44 -7.95
N HIS A 155 1.26 -0.55 -8.78
CA HIS A 155 2.28 -1.60 -8.65
C HIS A 155 3.08 -1.47 -7.35
N TYR A 156 3.49 -0.26 -6.97
CA TYR A 156 4.28 -0.08 -5.76
C TYR A 156 3.44 -0.26 -4.49
N ALA A 157 2.19 0.17 -4.51
CA ALA A 157 1.23 -0.07 -3.43
C ALA A 157 1.00 -1.57 -3.21
N PHE A 158 0.69 -2.33 -4.28
CA PHE A 158 0.49 -3.78 -4.19
C PHE A 158 1.75 -4.53 -3.80
N TRP A 159 2.91 -4.10 -4.27
CA TRP A 159 4.17 -4.66 -3.84
C TRP A 159 4.35 -4.56 -2.32
N GLY A 160 4.22 -3.35 -1.76
CA GLY A 160 4.39 -3.12 -0.33
C GLY A 160 3.31 -3.80 0.51
N ALA A 161 2.04 -3.50 0.22
CA ALA A 161 0.92 -3.90 1.06
C ALA A 161 0.61 -5.39 1.01
N TYR A 162 0.81 -6.05 -0.14
CA TYR A 162 0.37 -7.44 -0.31
C TYR A 162 1.50 -8.40 -0.62
N ALA A 163 2.32 -8.15 -1.63
CA ALA A 163 3.36 -9.09 -2.01
C ALA A 163 4.40 -9.27 -0.91
N MET A 164 4.89 -8.19 -0.32
CA MET A 164 5.88 -8.27 0.74
C MET A 164 5.33 -8.90 2.02
N ILE A 165 4.05 -8.67 2.37
CA ILE A 165 3.45 -9.30 3.56
C ILE A 165 3.26 -10.81 3.36
N VAL A 166 2.95 -11.25 2.13
CA VAL A 166 2.91 -12.68 1.77
C VAL A 166 4.31 -13.30 1.90
N LEU A 167 5.34 -12.62 1.42
CA LEU A 167 6.73 -13.08 1.57
C LEU A 167 7.16 -13.13 3.03
N ALA A 168 6.70 -12.19 3.87
CA ALA A 168 6.93 -12.21 5.30
C ALA A 168 6.28 -13.43 5.97
N ILE A 169 5.00 -13.72 5.67
CA ILE A 169 4.29 -14.90 6.18
C ILE A 169 4.98 -16.19 5.74
N ILE A 170 5.30 -16.33 4.46
CA ILE A 170 5.99 -17.52 3.93
C ILE A 170 7.33 -17.70 4.64
N SER A 171 8.10 -16.62 4.79
CA SER A 171 9.39 -16.65 5.47
C SER A 171 9.28 -17.03 6.94
N TYR A 172 8.18 -16.68 7.60
CA TYR A 172 7.90 -17.04 9.00
C TYR A 172 7.34 -18.47 9.13
N ALA A 173 6.30 -18.79 8.37
CA ALA A 173 5.50 -19.99 8.57
C ALA A 173 6.15 -21.25 7.98
N LEU A 174 6.75 -21.16 6.79
CA LEU A 174 7.24 -22.33 6.08
C LEU A 174 8.35 -23.12 6.84
N PRO A 175 9.35 -22.48 7.47
CA PRO A 175 10.31 -23.20 8.31
C PRO A 175 9.65 -23.92 9.49
N ASN A 176 8.65 -23.27 10.12
CA ASN A 176 7.95 -23.84 11.26
C ASN A 176 7.09 -25.06 10.86
N LEU A 177 6.36 -24.95 9.75
CA LEU A 177 5.46 -26.02 9.25
C LEU A 177 6.24 -27.24 8.72
N THR A 178 7.40 -27.00 8.11
CA THR A 178 8.21 -28.09 7.51
C THR A 178 9.23 -28.68 8.46
N GLY A 179 9.40 -28.14 9.67
CA GLY A 179 10.44 -28.52 10.61
C GLY A 179 11.88 -28.25 10.11
N ARG A 180 12.01 -27.47 9.02
CA ARG A 180 13.31 -27.13 8.43
C ARG A 180 14.00 -26.03 9.21
N LYS A 181 15.34 -26.02 9.12
CA LYS A 181 16.13 -24.89 9.59
C LYS A 181 15.76 -23.63 8.79
N ARG A 182 15.95 -22.47 9.41
CA ARG A 182 15.68 -21.15 8.83
C ARG A 182 16.38 -20.95 7.50
N TYR A 183 15.86 -20.02 6.70
CA TYR A 183 16.52 -19.60 5.47
C TYR A 183 17.92 -19.08 5.71
N ASN A 184 18.79 -19.22 4.71
CA ASN A 184 20.10 -18.57 4.72
C ASN A 184 19.90 -17.05 4.73
N ASN A 185 20.46 -16.37 5.72
CA ASN A 185 20.31 -14.94 5.90
C ASN A 185 20.82 -14.15 4.67
N THR A 186 21.97 -14.54 4.12
CA THR A 186 22.55 -13.84 2.94
C THR A 186 21.61 -13.92 1.75
N SER A 187 21.15 -15.12 1.40
CA SER A 187 20.21 -15.30 0.28
C SER A 187 18.89 -14.56 0.52
N GLY A 188 18.39 -14.57 1.77
CA GLY A 188 17.18 -13.86 2.14
C GLY A 188 17.33 -12.33 2.04
N HIS A 189 18.45 -11.78 2.48
CA HIS A 189 18.75 -10.35 2.31
C HIS A 189 18.93 -9.98 0.83
N MET A 190 19.62 -10.82 0.06
CA MET A 190 19.75 -10.60 -1.38
C MET A 190 18.37 -10.58 -2.06
N ALA A 191 17.51 -11.55 -1.76
CA ALA A 191 16.15 -11.60 -2.29
C ALA A 191 15.36 -10.33 -1.92
N PHE A 192 15.41 -9.90 -0.66
CA PHE A 192 14.75 -8.68 -0.21
C PHE A 192 15.23 -7.45 -0.99
N TRP A 193 16.54 -7.22 -1.02
CA TRP A 193 17.08 -6.00 -1.65
C TRP A 193 16.94 -5.99 -3.16
N LEU A 194 17.22 -7.10 -3.85
CA LEU A 194 17.08 -7.18 -5.31
C LEU A 194 15.63 -6.95 -5.74
N SER A 195 14.66 -7.55 -5.03
CA SER A 195 13.24 -7.34 -5.33
C SER A 195 12.82 -5.89 -5.09
N ASN A 196 13.21 -5.29 -3.97
CA ASN A 196 12.83 -3.90 -3.66
C ASN A 196 13.51 -2.89 -4.59
N VAL A 197 14.78 -3.09 -4.93
CA VAL A 197 15.48 -2.23 -5.90
C VAL A 197 14.86 -2.37 -7.30
N GLY A 198 14.53 -3.60 -7.72
CA GLY A 198 13.84 -3.84 -8.99
C GLY A 198 12.47 -3.17 -9.05
N MET A 199 11.67 -3.31 -8.00
CA MET A 199 10.36 -2.67 -7.90
C MET A 199 10.44 -1.15 -7.84
N LEU A 200 11.43 -0.61 -7.13
CA LEU A 200 11.67 0.84 -7.13
C LEU A 200 12.08 1.34 -8.52
N GLY A 201 12.96 0.62 -9.21
CA GLY A 201 13.36 0.93 -10.59
C GLY A 201 12.16 0.94 -11.55
N MET A 202 11.30 -0.06 -11.47
CA MET A 202 10.05 -0.12 -12.25
C MET A 202 9.12 1.06 -11.92
N THR A 203 8.96 1.36 -10.63
CA THR A 203 8.12 2.48 -10.15
C THR A 203 8.61 3.81 -10.72
N VAL A 204 9.93 4.06 -10.68
CA VAL A 204 10.53 5.27 -11.25
C VAL A 204 10.33 5.31 -12.76
N ALA A 205 10.54 4.19 -13.46
CA ALA A 205 10.33 4.11 -14.91
C ALA A 205 8.89 4.44 -15.31
N PHE A 206 7.90 3.84 -14.64
CA PHE A 206 6.48 4.17 -14.85
C PHE A 206 6.16 5.62 -14.50
N GLY A 207 6.77 6.16 -13.45
CA GLY A 207 6.59 7.56 -13.06
C GLY A 207 7.09 8.52 -14.14
N VAL A 208 8.31 8.31 -14.64
CA VAL A 208 8.90 9.13 -15.69
C VAL A 208 8.10 9.01 -17.00
N ALA A 209 7.79 7.79 -17.43
CA ALA A 209 6.97 7.57 -18.62
C ALA A 209 5.56 8.15 -18.47
N GLY A 210 4.94 8.00 -17.30
CA GLY A 210 3.62 8.56 -17.02
C GLY A 210 3.58 10.09 -17.03
N VAL A 211 4.60 10.75 -16.50
CA VAL A 211 4.73 12.22 -16.59
C VAL A 211 4.92 12.66 -18.04
N ALA A 212 5.74 11.97 -18.81
CA ALA A 212 5.88 12.23 -20.24
C ALA A 212 4.55 12.03 -20.98
N GLN A 213 3.83 10.93 -20.70
CA GLN A 213 2.50 10.67 -21.26
C GLN A 213 1.51 11.79 -20.94
N VAL A 214 1.46 12.23 -19.69
CA VAL A 214 0.59 13.37 -19.28
C VAL A 214 0.93 14.62 -20.11
N TYR A 215 2.20 14.92 -20.29
CA TYR A 215 2.63 16.08 -21.06
C TYR A 215 2.20 15.96 -22.54
N LEU A 216 2.48 14.83 -23.17
CA LEU A 216 2.18 14.59 -24.58
C LEU A 216 0.66 14.58 -24.84
N GLU A 217 -0.11 13.83 -24.07
CA GLU A 217 -1.56 13.72 -24.29
C GLU A 217 -2.33 14.97 -23.82
N ARG A 218 -2.02 15.51 -22.63
CA ARG A 218 -2.84 16.57 -22.01
C ARG A 218 -2.38 17.97 -22.41
N LYS A 219 -1.08 18.18 -22.61
CA LYS A 219 -0.53 19.49 -22.99
C LYS A 219 -0.39 19.64 -24.49
N MET A 220 0.23 18.65 -25.16
CA MET A 220 0.48 18.69 -26.61
C MET A 220 -0.73 18.20 -27.42
N LYS A 221 -1.73 17.56 -26.80
CA LYS A 221 -2.94 17.05 -27.46
C LYS A 221 -2.69 15.95 -28.48
N LEU A 222 -1.63 15.16 -28.28
CA LEU A 222 -1.38 13.99 -29.11
C LEU A 222 -2.37 12.86 -28.77
N ASP A 223 -2.70 12.04 -29.77
CA ASP A 223 -3.51 10.86 -29.54
C ASP A 223 -2.72 9.79 -28.76
N PHE A 224 -3.43 8.97 -27.98
CA PHE A 224 -2.80 7.89 -27.20
C PHE A 224 -1.94 6.94 -28.06
N MET A 225 -2.32 6.72 -29.32
CA MET A 225 -1.57 5.84 -30.22
C MET A 225 -0.28 6.48 -30.78
N ASP A 226 -0.09 7.78 -30.58
CA ASP A 226 1.09 8.53 -31.03
C ASP A 226 2.09 8.79 -29.86
N VAL A 227 1.77 8.36 -28.65
CA VAL A 227 2.55 8.52 -27.42
C VAL A 227 3.18 7.20 -26.99
#